data_a4144bba1181279a0a06ab3980d87d1e
#
_entry.id   a4144bba1181279a0a06ab3980d87d1e
#
_cell.length_a   1.000
_cell.length_b   1.000
_cell.length_c   1.000
_cell.angle_alpha   90.00
_cell.angle_beta   90.00
_cell.angle_gamma   90.00
#
_symmetry.space_group_name_H-M   'P 1'
#
loop_
_entity.id
_entity.type
_entity.pdbx_description
1 polymer ?
#
loop_
_entity_poly.entity_id
_entity_poly.type
_entity_poly.pdbx_seq_one_letter_code
_entity_poly.pdbx_strand_id
1 'polypeptide(L)'
;VQLDFWEQSIPFEYPFTISNGRTKTHQHSLMVRLSLGNWSGFGEAPAIVYYNVTVADMMAQLEKQRKLIEKFALIDPERFWHFLHHLFPNDPFLVCVLDMAGWDLWGQMKKQPLHQLWNTQWETTGSKLPPICDYTLGIDPIEKMVQKMEAHPWPIYKVKVGTEYDIEMITALRKHTDKPIRVDANAGWTTEEALLKIPALANLGVELVEQPLAKDNWEGMAQLKQQAILPLFADESCVSEKDVATCANYFDGINIKLTKCSGLTPALRMIKEAGALGLKVMMGSMNESVIGSAAIAQFLPQLDYVDMDGPLLMTQLNGVGLNYSFNNQNGMIEPLMHPGLGVAFRMPFDK
;
A
#
# COMPACT_ATOMS: atom_id res chain seq x y z
N VAL A 1 -10.41 15.91 20.31
CA VAL A 1 -9.15 15.16 20.31
C VAL A 1 -7.97 16.10 20.52
N GLN A 2 -6.81 15.56 20.92
CA GLN A 2 -5.50 16.25 20.87
C GLN A 2 -4.74 15.74 19.65
N LEU A 3 -3.97 16.63 19.00
CA LEU A 3 -3.21 16.32 17.79
C LEU A 3 -1.72 16.53 18.02
N ASP A 4 -0.95 15.47 17.91
CA ASP A 4 0.51 15.51 17.82
C ASP A 4 0.95 15.00 16.46
N PHE A 5 2.03 15.56 15.91
CA PHE A 5 2.62 15.08 14.66
C PHE A 5 4.10 15.39 14.58
N TRP A 6 4.83 14.56 13.84
CA TRP A 6 6.29 14.68 13.64
C TRP A 6 6.71 14.01 12.34
N GLU A 7 7.89 14.35 11.88
CA GLU A 7 8.56 13.65 10.78
C GLU A 7 9.30 12.44 11.32
N GLN A 8 9.18 11.32 10.61
CA GLN A 8 9.98 10.13 10.81
C GLN A 8 10.76 9.82 9.52
N SER A 9 12.09 9.64 9.65
CA SER A 9 12.95 9.21 8.54
C SER A 9 13.48 7.82 8.83
N ILE A 10 13.23 6.87 7.91
CA ILE A 10 13.57 5.47 8.07
C ILE A 10 14.48 5.06 6.91
N PRO A 11 15.71 4.56 7.17
CA PRO A 11 16.59 4.10 6.11
C PRO A 11 16.08 2.80 5.49
N PHE A 12 16.23 2.67 4.17
CA PHE A 12 16.09 1.39 3.48
C PHE A 12 17.30 0.51 3.76
N GLU A 13 17.09 -0.80 3.82
CA GLU A 13 18.18 -1.78 3.91
C GLU A 13 19.06 -1.74 2.66
N TYR A 14 18.42 -1.64 1.49
CA TYR A 14 19.06 -1.41 0.19
C TYR A 14 18.46 -0.17 -0.47
N PRO A 15 19.25 0.61 -1.24
CA PRO A 15 18.69 1.68 -2.05
C PRO A 15 17.55 1.18 -2.93
N PHE A 16 16.40 1.86 -2.94
CA PHE A 16 15.19 1.45 -3.64
C PHE A 16 14.97 2.27 -4.90
N THR A 17 14.99 1.63 -6.07
CA THR A 17 14.86 2.28 -7.39
C THR A 17 13.61 1.78 -8.11
N ILE A 18 12.86 2.70 -8.70
CA ILE A 18 11.68 2.45 -9.55
C ILE A 18 11.92 2.84 -11.01
N SER A 19 11.00 2.49 -11.92
CA SER A 19 11.10 2.65 -13.38
C SER A 19 11.54 4.03 -13.88
N ASN A 20 11.23 5.11 -13.16
CA ASN A 20 11.65 6.47 -13.52
C ASN A 20 13.11 6.83 -13.14
N GLY A 21 13.91 5.84 -12.72
CA GLY A 21 15.32 6.00 -12.34
C GLY A 21 15.55 6.70 -10.98
N ARG A 22 14.49 6.99 -10.22
CA ARG A 22 14.62 7.59 -8.90
C ARG A 22 15.01 6.55 -7.87
N THR A 23 16.08 6.83 -7.12
CA THR A 23 16.58 6.00 -6.04
C THR A 23 16.37 6.69 -4.70
N LYS A 24 15.82 5.96 -3.73
CA LYS A 24 15.64 6.41 -2.36
C LYS A 24 16.54 5.61 -1.43
N THR A 25 17.17 6.29 -0.46
CA THR A 25 17.93 5.67 0.64
C THR A 25 17.17 5.73 1.97
N HIS A 26 16.20 6.63 2.08
CA HIS A 26 15.34 6.81 3.25
C HIS A 26 13.90 7.02 2.81
N GLN A 27 12.97 6.51 3.61
CA GLN A 27 11.57 6.91 3.55
C GLN A 27 11.32 7.97 4.62
N HIS A 28 10.85 9.13 4.18
CA HIS A 28 10.37 10.20 5.07
C HIS A 28 8.85 10.10 5.16
N SER A 29 8.31 10.03 6.37
CA SER A 29 6.89 9.92 6.63
C SER A 29 6.43 10.95 7.66
N LEU A 30 5.24 11.50 7.44
CA LEU A 30 4.50 12.21 8.47
C LEU A 30 3.86 11.17 9.39
N MET A 31 4.11 11.28 10.67
CA MET A 31 3.43 10.54 11.73
C MET A 31 2.45 11.43 12.45
N VAL A 32 1.27 10.90 12.76
CA VAL A 32 0.22 11.59 13.51
C VAL A 32 -0.21 10.73 14.68
N ARG A 33 -0.41 11.37 15.85
CA ARG A 33 -1.13 10.81 16.99
C ARG A 33 -2.37 11.65 17.28
N LEU A 34 -3.51 11.01 17.32
CA LEU A 34 -4.74 11.56 17.88
C LEU A 34 -4.98 10.96 19.27
N SER A 35 -5.28 11.80 20.26
CA SER A 35 -5.53 11.33 21.65
C SER A 35 -6.87 11.86 22.17
N LEU A 36 -7.55 10.99 22.95
CA LEU A 36 -8.79 11.34 23.66
C LEU A 36 -8.84 10.60 25.00
N GLY A 37 -8.69 11.34 26.08
CA GLY A 37 -8.54 10.75 27.43
C GLY A 37 -7.30 9.84 27.50
N ASN A 38 -7.50 8.57 27.83
CA ASN A 38 -6.42 7.59 27.93
C ASN A 38 -6.17 6.80 26.65
N TRP A 39 -6.86 7.13 25.56
CA TRP A 39 -6.75 6.44 24.28
C TRP A 39 -5.94 7.25 23.28
N SER A 40 -5.14 6.58 22.50
CA SER A 40 -4.41 7.17 21.39
C SER A 40 -4.52 6.30 20.16
N GLY A 41 -4.54 6.93 18.99
CA GLY A 41 -4.49 6.28 17.69
C GLY A 41 -3.42 6.94 16.82
N PHE A 42 -2.79 6.15 15.97
CA PHE A 42 -1.67 6.54 15.15
C PHE A 42 -1.99 6.45 13.66
N GLY A 43 -1.36 7.31 12.88
CA GLY A 43 -1.41 7.29 11.43
C GLY A 43 -0.06 7.64 10.84
N GLU A 44 0.12 7.22 9.59
CA GLU A 44 1.33 7.44 8.79
C GLU A 44 0.97 7.85 7.37
N ALA A 45 1.71 8.82 6.82
CA ALA A 45 1.70 9.14 5.41
C ALA A 45 3.13 9.37 4.90
N PRO A 46 3.64 8.54 3.98
CA PRO A 46 4.95 8.72 3.38
C PRO A 46 4.98 9.93 2.44
N ALA A 47 6.12 10.63 2.39
CA ALA A 47 6.39 11.63 1.38
C ALA A 47 6.69 10.97 0.04
N ILE A 48 5.94 11.33 -1.01
CA ILE A 48 6.07 10.74 -2.34
C ILE A 48 6.24 11.83 -3.39
N VAL A 49 7.43 11.90 -3.97
CA VAL A 49 7.80 12.94 -4.95
C VAL A 49 6.91 12.88 -6.20
N TYR A 50 6.48 11.70 -6.64
CA TYR A 50 5.58 11.52 -7.78
C TYR A 50 4.27 12.30 -7.63
N TYR A 51 3.75 12.38 -6.40
CA TYR A 51 2.52 13.11 -6.07
C TYR A 51 2.77 14.52 -5.55
N ASN A 52 4.02 15.02 -5.59
CA ASN A 52 4.44 16.31 -5.02
C ASN A 52 4.09 16.44 -3.52
N VAL A 53 4.16 15.35 -2.77
CA VAL A 53 3.86 15.32 -1.33
C VAL A 53 5.16 15.38 -0.54
N THR A 54 5.28 16.38 0.35
CA THR A 54 6.38 16.51 1.30
C THR A 54 5.89 16.50 2.74
N VAL A 55 6.71 16.00 3.67
CA VAL A 55 6.37 16.02 5.11
C VAL A 55 6.21 17.46 5.60
N ALA A 56 7.09 18.36 5.15
CA ALA A 56 7.06 19.75 5.57
C ALA A 56 5.74 20.45 5.21
N ASP A 57 5.24 20.26 3.98
CA ASP A 57 3.97 20.84 3.53
C ASP A 57 2.79 20.26 4.31
N MET A 58 2.77 18.94 4.52
CA MET A 58 1.73 18.29 5.33
C MET A 58 1.72 18.82 6.76
N MET A 59 2.89 18.96 7.41
CA MET A 59 2.99 19.51 8.77
C MET A 59 2.53 20.96 8.84
N ALA A 60 2.88 21.79 7.86
CA ALA A 60 2.46 23.18 7.81
C ALA A 60 0.92 23.31 7.69
N GLN A 61 0.30 22.47 6.88
CA GLN A 61 -1.14 22.42 6.74
C GLN A 61 -1.85 21.94 8.02
N LEU A 62 -1.30 20.90 8.68
CA LEU A 62 -1.81 20.42 9.98
C LEU A 62 -1.77 21.53 11.04
N GLU A 63 -0.63 22.22 11.15
CA GLU A 63 -0.50 23.31 12.14
C GLU A 63 -1.52 24.42 11.90
N LYS A 64 -1.74 24.79 10.63
CA LYS A 64 -2.75 25.79 10.25
C LYS A 64 -4.17 25.39 10.66
N GLN A 65 -4.49 24.10 10.59
CA GLN A 65 -5.84 23.59 10.87
C GLN A 65 -5.97 22.91 12.26
N ARG A 66 -4.91 22.87 13.05
CA ARG A 66 -4.83 22.20 14.36
C ARG A 66 -6.07 22.46 15.22
N LYS A 67 -6.43 23.74 15.41
CA LYS A 67 -7.56 24.12 16.28
C LYS A 67 -8.91 23.57 15.82
N LEU A 68 -9.10 23.40 14.50
CA LEU A 68 -10.34 22.84 13.97
C LEU A 68 -10.37 21.31 14.17
N ILE A 69 -9.25 20.64 13.93
CA ILE A 69 -9.11 19.20 14.13
C ILE A 69 -9.32 18.86 15.62
N GLU A 70 -8.66 19.58 16.52
CA GLU A 70 -8.75 19.32 17.96
C GLU A 70 -10.16 19.58 18.55
N LYS A 71 -10.92 20.47 17.95
CA LYS A 71 -12.32 20.73 18.34
C LYS A 71 -13.30 19.68 17.84
N PHE A 72 -12.91 18.86 16.87
CA PHE A 72 -13.79 17.84 16.34
C PHE A 72 -14.08 16.75 17.38
N ALA A 73 -15.35 16.46 17.59
CA ALA A 73 -15.79 15.36 18.43
C ALA A 73 -15.77 14.06 17.60
N LEU A 74 -14.79 13.19 17.87
CA LEU A 74 -14.69 11.89 17.20
C LEU A 74 -15.78 10.95 17.74
N ILE A 75 -16.95 10.97 17.11
CA ILE A 75 -18.08 10.11 17.43
C ILE A 75 -18.24 8.94 16.45
N ASP A 76 -17.58 9.05 15.29
CA ASP A 76 -17.60 8.04 14.22
C ASP A 76 -16.53 8.41 13.18
N PRO A 77 -15.71 7.44 12.74
CA PRO A 77 -14.62 7.69 11.81
C PRO A 77 -15.08 8.17 10.42
N GLU A 78 -16.23 7.72 9.91
CA GLU A 78 -16.73 8.14 8.61
C GLU A 78 -17.06 9.62 8.59
N ARG A 79 -17.71 10.14 9.64
CA ARG A 79 -17.96 11.59 9.80
C ARG A 79 -16.66 12.37 9.95
N PHE A 80 -15.68 11.79 10.62
CA PHE A 80 -14.36 12.41 10.75
C PHE A 80 -13.68 12.51 9.38
N TRP A 81 -13.71 11.46 8.59
CA TRP A 81 -13.19 11.49 7.21
C TRP A 81 -13.88 12.57 6.36
N HIS A 82 -15.20 12.68 6.40
CA HIS A 82 -15.94 13.73 5.68
C HIS A 82 -15.51 15.13 6.10
N PHE A 83 -15.33 15.37 7.39
CA PHE A 83 -14.79 16.63 7.90
C PHE A 83 -13.38 16.90 7.36
N LEU A 84 -12.49 15.92 7.42
CA LEU A 84 -11.11 16.03 6.93
C LEU A 84 -11.06 16.28 5.42
N HIS A 85 -11.89 15.59 4.66
CA HIS A 85 -11.96 15.76 3.21
C HIS A 85 -12.43 17.18 2.80
N HIS A 86 -13.32 17.79 3.58
CA HIS A 86 -13.66 19.21 3.40
C HIS A 86 -12.54 20.15 3.81
N LEU A 87 -11.79 19.80 4.83
CA LEU A 87 -10.71 20.62 5.35
C LEU A 87 -9.47 20.60 4.43
N PHE A 88 -9.23 19.47 3.78
CA PHE A 88 -8.07 19.19 2.91
C PHE A 88 -8.50 18.56 1.56
N PRO A 89 -9.28 19.27 0.73
CA PRO A 89 -9.92 18.66 -0.45
C PRO A 89 -8.93 18.18 -1.53
N ASN A 90 -7.68 18.68 -1.52
CA ASN A 90 -6.65 18.38 -2.52
C ASN A 90 -5.47 17.60 -1.95
N ASP A 91 -5.55 17.17 -0.70
CA ASP A 91 -4.45 16.50 0.02
C ASP A 91 -4.85 15.12 0.53
N PRO A 92 -4.99 14.11 -0.36
CA PRO A 92 -5.42 12.78 0.04
C PRO A 92 -4.47 12.12 1.04
N PHE A 93 -3.17 12.37 0.98
CA PHE A 93 -2.19 11.84 1.92
C PHE A 93 -2.40 12.40 3.33
N LEU A 94 -2.70 13.70 3.42
CA LEU A 94 -2.97 14.35 4.69
C LEU A 94 -4.30 13.89 5.30
N VAL A 95 -5.33 13.70 4.48
CA VAL A 95 -6.60 13.10 4.93
C VAL A 95 -6.36 11.66 5.39
N CYS A 96 -5.57 10.88 4.65
CA CYS A 96 -5.27 9.48 4.98
C CYS A 96 -4.61 9.33 6.36
N VAL A 97 -3.57 10.10 6.66
CA VAL A 97 -2.86 9.98 7.94
C VAL A 97 -3.76 10.27 9.13
N LEU A 98 -4.67 11.25 8.99
CA LEU A 98 -5.65 11.61 10.03
C LEU A 98 -6.80 10.61 10.13
N ASP A 99 -7.31 10.12 9.01
CA ASP A 99 -8.33 9.07 8.96
C ASP A 99 -7.82 7.76 9.60
N MET A 100 -6.59 7.37 9.27
CA MET A 100 -5.91 6.23 9.88
C MET A 100 -5.81 6.37 11.40
N ALA A 101 -5.31 7.53 11.89
CA ALA A 101 -5.23 7.81 13.32
C ALA A 101 -6.61 7.85 13.99
N GLY A 102 -7.63 8.35 13.30
CA GLY A 102 -9.02 8.36 13.75
C GLY A 102 -9.60 6.97 13.91
N TRP A 103 -9.40 6.10 12.92
CA TRP A 103 -9.81 4.69 12.99
C TRP A 103 -9.08 3.92 14.09
N ASP A 104 -7.76 4.10 14.21
CA ASP A 104 -6.99 3.46 15.29
C ASP A 104 -7.51 3.88 16.65
N LEU A 105 -7.65 5.19 16.89
CA LEU A 105 -8.22 5.73 18.13
C LEU A 105 -9.62 5.15 18.41
N TRP A 106 -10.46 5.07 17.38
CA TRP A 106 -11.79 4.48 17.51
C TRP A 106 -11.75 3.00 17.90
N GLY A 107 -10.89 2.22 17.27
CA GLY A 107 -10.66 0.81 17.60
C GLY A 107 -10.16 0.62 19.04
N GLN A 108 -9.23 1.47 19.49
CA GLN A 108 -8.75 1.49 20.87
C GLN A 108 -9.91 1.77 21.86
N MET A 109 -10.74 2.76 21.58
CA MET A 109 -11.92 3.08 22.41
C MET A 109 -12.95 1.95 22.44
N LYS A 110 -13.16 1.25 21.31
CA LYS A 110 -14.05 0.09 21.19
C LYS A 110 -13.44 -1.20 21.72
N LYS A 111 -12.14 -1.22 21.99
CA LYS A 111 -11.36 -2.41 22.40
C LYS A 111 -11.47 -3.55 21.40
N GLN A 112 -11.47 -3.23 20.12
CA GLN A 112 -11.59 -4.19 19.02
C GLN A 112 -10.63 -3.84 17.88
N PRO A 113 -10.04 -4.83 17.19
CA PRO A 113 -9.30 -4.59 15.94
C PRO A 113 -10.26 -4.12 14.84
N LEU A 114 -9.74 -3.37 13.85
CA LEU A 114 -10.58 -2.72 12.86
C LEU A 114 -11.33 -3.73 11.97
N HIS A 115 -10.70 -4.83 11.58
CA HIS A 115 -11.36 -5.86 10.77
C HIS A 115 -12.62 -6.40 11.44
N GLN A 116 -12.65 -6.53 12.78
CA GLN A 116 -13.84 -6.93 13.51
C GLN A 116 -14.91 -5.83 13.56
N LEU A 117 -14.50 -4.56 13.70
CA LEU A 117 -15.43 -3.42 13.62
C LEU A 117 -16.10 -3.31 12.25
N TRP A 118 -15.44 -3.75 11.19
CA TRP A 118 -15.97 -3.80 9.83
C TRP A 118 -16.76 -5.09 9.55
N ASN A 119 -16.98 -5.94 10.56
CA ASN A 119 -17.68 -7.24 10.43
C ASN A 119 -16.98 -8.19 9.44
N THR A 120 -15.69 -8.07 9.26
CA THR A 120 -14.89 -9.00 8.46
C THR A 120 -14.26 -10.05 9.37
N GLN A 121 -14.37 -11.32 8.96
CA GLN A 121 -13.80 -12.43 9.72
C GLN A 121 -12.43 -12.79 9.14
N TRP A 122 -11.48 -13.00 10.03
CA TRP A 122 -10.19 -13.55 9.68
C TRP A 122 -10.28 -15.07 9.64
N GLU A 123 -10.37 -15.63 8.45
CA GLU A 123 -10.41 -17.07 8.28
C GLU A 123 -8.97 -17.62 8.32
N THR A 124 -8.68 -18.47 9.30
CA THR A 124 -7.41 -19.21 9.39
C THR A 124 -7.49 -20.59 8.73
N THR A 125 -8.70 -21.06 8.46
CA THR A 125 -8.97 -22.34 7.81
C THR A 125 -10.21 -22.17 6.93
N GLY A 126 -10.14 -22.58 5.67
CA GLY A 126 -11.27 -22.48 4.74
C GLY A 126 -10.85 -22.19 3.31
N SER A 127 -11.82 -21.80 2.49
CA SER A 127 -11.62 -21.59 1.05
C SER A 127 -10.98 -20.22 0.70
N LYS A 128 -11.00 -19.26 1.60
CA LYS A 128 -10.41 -17.92 1.38
C LYS A 128 -9.45 -17.55 2.51
N LEU A 129 -8.23 -18.06 2.42
CA LEU A 129 -7.13 -17.61 3.28
C LEU A 129 -6.74 -16.17 2.89
N PRO A 130 -6.24 -15.36 3.86
CA PRO A 130 -5.67 -14.07 3.56
C PRO A 130 -4.54 -14.17 2.51
N PRO A 131 -4.39 -13.18 1.62
CA PRO A 131 -3.34 -13.20 0.62
C PRO A 131 -1.96 -13.18 1.24
N ILE A 132 -1.01 -13.82 0.57
CA ILE A 132 0.40 -13.78 0.93
C ILE A 132 0.99 -12.47 0.42
N CYS A 133 1.75 -11.78 1.29
CA CYS A 133 2.50 -10.59 0.91
C CYS A 133 3.63 -10.97 -0.03
N ASP A 134 3.82 -10.21 -1.09
CA ASP A 134 5.02 -10.32 -1.93
C ASP A 134 6.22 -9.58 -1.31
N TYR A 135 7.41 -9.83 -1.85
CA TYR A 135 8.65 -9.13 -1.54
C TYR A 135 9.12 -8.39 -2.80
N THR A 136 9.28 -7.07 -2.70
CA THR A 136 9.58 -6.23 -3.85
C THR A 136 11.07 -6.18 -4.18
N LEU A 137 11.41 -6.52 -5.42
CA LEU A 137 12.71 -6.28 -6.02
C LEU A 137 12.65 -5.01 -6.88
N GLY A 138 13.28 -3.94 -6.41
CA GLY A 138 13.47 -2.72 -7.18
C GLY A 138 14.45 -2.95 -8.35
N ILE A 139 14.40 -2.05 -9.36
CA ILE A 139 15.32 -2.09 -10.51
C ILE A 139 16.77 -1.87 -10.04
N ASP A 140 17.62 -2.85 -10.33
CA ASP A 140 19.05 -2.84 -10.03
C ASP A 140 19.79 -3.68 -11.10
N PRO A 141 21.11 -3.66 -11.19
CA PRO A 141 21.84 -4.67 -11.97
C PRO A 141 21.38 -6.10 -11.63
N ILE A 142 21.20 -6.93 -12.64
CA ILE A 142 20.59 -8.27 -12.51
C ILE A 142 21.25 -9.09 -11.40
N GLU A 143 22.59 -9.05 -11.32
CA GLU A 143 23.36 -9.77 -10.31
C GLU A 143 23.00 -9.35 -8.88
N LYS A 144 22.71 -8.06 -8.68
CA LYS A 144 22.27 -7.53 -7.37
C LYS A 144 20.84 -7.94 -7.06
N MET A 145 19.96 -7.95 -8.06
CA MET A 145 18.59 -8.41 -7.87
C MET A 145 18.56 -9.90 -7.48
N VAL A 146 19.37 -10.72 -8.12
CA VAL A 146 19.56 -12.14 -7.75
C VAL A 146 20.07 -12.25 -6.31
N GLN A 147 21.13 -11.50 -5.95
CA GLN A 147 21.67 -11.51 -4.59
C GLN A 147 20.61 -11.13 -3.54
N LYS A 148 19.80 -10.10 -3.80
CA LYS A 148 18.70 -9.70 -2.90
C LYS A 148 17.66 -10.82 -2.76
N MET A 149 17.27 -11.43 -3.87
CA MET A 149 16.32 -12.53 -3.88
C MET A 149 16.83 -13.76 -3.09
N GLU A 150 18.11 -14.09 -3.23
CA GLU A 150 18.75 -15.21 -2.51
C GLU A 150 18.95 -14.89 -1.02
N ALA A 151 19.24 -13.63 -0.67
CA ALA A 151 19.35 -13.17 0.71
C ALA A 151 17.99 -13.14 1.44
N HIS A 152 16.90 -12.92 0.69
CA HIS A 152 15.54 -12.88 1.21
C HIS A 152 14.65 -13.90 0.48
N PRO A 153 14.79 -15.22 0.73
CA PRO A 153 13.92 -16.23 0.11
C PRO A 153 12.47 -16.02 0.55
N TRP A 154 11.59 -15.78 -0.41
CA TRP A 154 10.20 -15.39 -0.18
C TRP A 154 9.25 -16.19 -1.08
N PRO A 155 8.00 -16.43 -0.67
CA PRO A 155 7.05 -17.26 -1.43
C PRO A 155 6.53 -16.59 -2.71
N ILE A 156 6.55 -15.27 -2.82
CA ILE A 156 6.11 -14.50 -3.98
C ILE A 156 6.98 -13.26 -4.12
N TYR A 157 7.46 -12.98 -5.32
CA TYR A 157 8.22 -11.77 -5.60
C TYR A 157 7.44 -10.79 -6.46
N LYS A 158 7.49 -9.51 -6.12
CA LYS A 158 7.08 -8.40 -6.97
C LYS A 158 8.33 -7.78 -7.58
N VAL A 159 8.39 -7.67 -8.90
CA VAL A 159 9.56 -7.13 -9.60
C VAL A 159 9.17 -5.84 -10.32
N LYS A 160 9.89 -4.76 -10.01
CA LYS A 160 9.75 -3.50 -10.75
C LYS A 160 10.36 -3.65 -12.14
N VAL A 161 9.58 -3.30 -13.16
CA VAL A 161 9.95 -3.36 -14.58
C VAL A 161 9.68 -1.99 -15.22
N GLY A 162 9.76 -1.86 -16.53
CA GLY A 162 9.59 -0.59 -17.26
C GLY A 162 10.91 -0.13 -17.87
N THR A 163 11.79 -1.07 -18.20
CA THR A 163 13.07 -0.87 -18.88
C THR A 163 13.10 -1.64 -20.21
N GLU A 164 14.12 -1.44 -21.02
CA GLU A 164 14.35 -2.26 -22.21
C GLU A 164 14.77 -3.71 -21.90
N TYR A 165 15.28 -3.97 -20.68
CA TYR A 165 15.81 -5.27 -20.22
C TYR A 165 14.83 -6.11 -19.41
N ASP A 166 13.54 -5.78 -19.36
CA ASP A 166 12.56 -6.43 -18.49
C ASP A 166 12.51 -7.95 -18.70
N ILE A 167 12.50 -8.41 -19.94
CA ILE A 167 12.44 -9.86 -20.25
C ILE A 167 13.73 -10.57 -19.85
N GLU A 168 14.89 -9.94 -20.11
CA GLU A 168 16.21 -10.47 -19.69
C GLU A 168 16.27 -10.58 -18.17
N MET A 169 15.83 -9.55 -17.46
CA MET A 169 15.81 -9.50 -16.00
C MET A 169 14.92 -10.60 -15.41
N ILE A 170 13.68 -10.74 -15.87
CA ILE A 170 12.77 -11.80 -15.38
C ILE A 170 13.31 -13.19 -15.77
N THR A 171 13.89 -13.34 -16.95
CA THR A 171 14.54 -14.60 -17.37
C THR A 171 15.70 -14.97 -16.44
N ALA A 172 16.50 -14.01 -16.03
CA ALA A 172 17.60 -14.24 -15.11
C ALA A 172 17.11 -14.63 -13.71
N LEU A 173 16.16 -13.88 -13.15
CA LEU A 173 15.55 -14.18 -11.85
C LEU A 173 14.89 -15.57 -11.84
N ARG A 174 14.21 -15.96 -12.92
CA ARG A 174 13.55 -17.26 -13.06
C ARG A 174 14.50 -18.45 -12.97
N LYS A 175 15.79 -18.28 -13.28
CA LYS A 175 16.81 -19.35 -13.09
C LYS A 175 17.09 -19.64 -11.62
N HIS A 176 16.74 -18.73 -10.71
CA HIS A 176 17.00 -18.82 -9.26
C HIS A 176 15.75 -19.09 -8.43
N THR A 177 14.56 -19.04 -9.03
CA THR A 177 13.30 -19.31 -8.31
C THR A 177 12.22 -19.87 -9.21
N ASP A 178 11.42 -20.80 -8.67
CA ASP A 178 10.17 -21.31 -9.23
C ASP A 178 8.91 -20.60 -8.65
N LYS A 179 9.11 -19.69 -7.70
CA LYS A 179 8.03 -18.99 -7.01
C LYS A 179 7.28 -18.05 -7.95
N PRO A 180 5.99 -17.74 -7.70
CA PRO A 180 5.26 -16.73 -8.44
C PRO A 180 6.00 -15.41 -8.49
N ILE A 181 5.99 -14.77 -9.65
CA ILE A 181 6.52 -13.42 -9.87
C ILE A 181 5.36 -12.55 -10.34
N ARG A 182 5.17 -11.40 -9.71
CA ARG A 182 4.31 -10.30 -10.13
C ARG A 182 5.19 -9.21 -10.72
N VAL A 183 4.74 -8.50 -11.74
CA VAL A 183 5.51 -7.38 -12.28
C VAL A 183 4.72 -6.08 -12.17
N ASP A 184 5.44 -5.00 -11.86
CA ASP A 184 4.89 -3.65 -11.81
C ASP A 184 5.72 -2.75 -12.73
N ALA A 185 5.07 -2.30 -13.80
CA ALA A 185 5.70 -1.46 -14.81
C ALA A 185 5.68 0.04 -14.46
N ASN A 186 4.94 0.44 -13.42
CA ASN A 186 4.78 1.84 -13.00
C ASN A 186 4.52 2.78 -14.20
N ALA A 187 3.60 2.40 -15.08
CA ALA A 187 3.24 3.13 -16.31
C ALA A 187 4.41 3.31 -17.32
N GLY A 188 5.41 2.44 -17.26
CA GLY A 188 6.66 2.60 -17.99
C GLY A 188 6.67 2.08 -19.43
N TRP A 189 5.61 1.39 -19.89
CA TRP A 189 5.57 0.83 -21.24
C TRP A 189 4.70 1.66 -22.20
N THR A 190 5.04 1.60 -23.48
CA THR A 190 4.10 1.93 -24.57
C THR A 190 3.14 0.76 -24.80
N THR A 191 2.06 0.98 -25.57
CA THR A 191 1.10 -0.08 -25.92
C THR A 191 1.80 -1.20 -26.70
N GLU A 192 2.67 -0.85 -27.65
CA GLU A 192 3.43 -1.78 -28.47
C GLU A 192 4.38 -2.65 -27.62
N GLU A 193 5.11 -2.02 -26.70
CA GLU A 193 5.98 -2.74 -25.77
C GLU A 193 5.19 -3.70 -24.89
N ALA A 194 4.06 -3.27 -24.32
CA ALA A 194 3.23 -4.10 -23.49
C ALA A 194 2.67 -5.32 -24.24
N LEU A 195 2.21 -5.14 -25.48
CA LEU A 195 1.72 -6.22 -26.36
C LEU A 195 2.80 -7.26 -26.66
N LEU A 196 4.07 -6.84 -26.74
CA LEU A 196 5.20 -7.77 -26.95
C LEU A 196 5.67 -8.43 -25.65
N LYS A 197 5.75 -7.65 -24.55
CA LYS A 197 6.31 -8.13 -23.28
C LYS A 197 5.37 -9.06 -22.52
N ILE A 198 4.06 -8.78 -22.48
CA ILE A 198 3.10 -9.57 -21.71
C ILE A 198 3.11 -11.06 -22.09
N PRO A 199 3.07 -11.45 -23.39
CA PRO A 199 3.18 -12.87 -23.75
C PRO A 199 4.51 -13.51 -23.32
N ALA A 200 5.62 -12.77 -23.43
CA ALA A 200 6.93 -13.27 -23.02
C ALA A 200 6.98 -13.47 -21.49
N LEU A 201 6.43 -12.53 -20.71
CA LEU A 201 6.32 -12.62 -19.24
C LEU A 201 5.42 -13.80 -18.81
N ALA A 202 4.32 -14.03 -19.52
CA ALA A 202 3.46 -15.19 -19.27
C ALA A 202 4.20 -16.51 -19.46
N ASN A 203 5.01 -16.63 -20.51
CA ASN A 203 5.87 -17.82 -20.75
C ASN A 203 6.93 -18.01 -19.66
N LEU A 204 7.31 -16.95 -18.95
CA LEU A 204 8.22 -16.98 -17.81
C LEU A 204 7.47 -17.21 -16.47
N GLY A 205 6.16 -17.48 -16.50
CA GLY A 205 5.36 -17.78 -15.32
C GLY A 205 5.10 -16.56 -14.42
N VAL A 206 5.02 -15.37 -15.02
CA VAL A 206 4.53 -14.16 -14.31
C VAL A 206 3.05 -14.31 -14.05
N GLU A 207 2.60 -13.92 -12.84
CA GLU A 207 1.23 -14.10 -12.37
C GLU A 207 0.30 -12.97 -12.84
N LEU A 208 0.76 -11.74 -12.82
CA LEU A 208 0.01 -10.54 -13.19
C LEU A 208 0.93 -9.37 -13.57
N VAL A 209 0.34 -8.40 -14.24
CA VAL A 209 1.01 -7.14 -14.60
C VAL A 209 0.27 -5.97 -13.97
N GLU A 210 0.97 -5.19 -13.16
CA GLU A 210 0.48 -3.96 -12.57
C GLU A 210 0.90 -2.76 -13.41
N GLN A 211 -0.05 -1.87 -13.69
CA GLN A 211 0.04 -0.60 -14.40
C GLN A 211 1.01 -0.59 -15.59
N PRO A 212 0.70 -1.31 -16.66
CA PRO A 212 1.59 -1.38 -17.83
C PRO A 212 1.79 -0.04 -18.54
N LEU A 213 0.71 0.72 -18.74
CA LEU A 213 0.68 1.95 -19.53
C LEU A 213 0.46 3.20 -18.66
N ALA A 214 0.73 4.36 -19.25
CA ALA A 214 0.39 5.66 -18.66
C ALA A 214 -1.08 5.67 -18.19
N LYS A 215 -1.33 6.30 -17.04
CA LYS A 215 -2.60 6.22 -16.29
C LYS A 215 -3.85 6.63 -17.07
N ASP A 216 -3.68 7.44 -18.10
CA ASP A 216 -4.74 8.01 -18.95
C ASP A 216 -4.73 7.44 -20.39
N ASN A 217 -3.89 6.45 -20.67
CA ASN A 217 -3.85 5.75 -21.97
C ASN A 217 -4.95 4.67 -22.05
N TRP A 218 -6.21 5.11 -22.01
CA TRP A 218 -7.37 4.20 -22.05
C TRP A 218 -7.51 3.45 -23.38
N GLU A 219 -7.09 4.08 -24.50
CA GLU A 219 -7.09 3.43 -25.82
C GLU A 219 -6.13 2.24 -25.86
N GLY A 220 -4.89 2.43 -25.40
CA GLY A 220 -3.92 1.35 -25.28
C GLY A 220 -4.36 0.27 -24.29
N MET A 221 -4.97 0.65 -23.16
CA MET A 221 -5.50 -0.31 -22.22
C MET A 221 -6.67 -1.13 -22.79
N ALA A 222 -7.54 -0.54 -23.62
CA ALA A 222 -8.58 -1.27 -24.31
C ALA A 222 -8.02 -2.33 -25.28
N GLN A 223 -6.93 -2.00 -26.00
CA GLN A 223 -6.23 -2.95 -26.85
C GLN A 223 -5.58 -4.08 -26.03
N LEU A 224 -4.89 -3.74 -24.94
CA LEU A 224 -4.28 -4.73 -24.04
C LEU A 224 -5.33 -5.66 -23.44
N LYS A 225 -6.46 -5.14 -22.94
CA LYS A 225 -7.52 -5.94 -22.33
C LYS A 225 -8.08 -7.01 -23.27
N GLN A 226 -8.13 -6.74 -24.57
CA GLN A 226 -8.60 -7.71 -25.57
C GLN A 226 -7.59 -8.82 -25.86
N GLN A 227 -6.30 -8.59 -25.65
CA GLN A 227 -5.20 -9.46 -26.08
C GLN A 227 -4.36 -10.01 -24.93
N ALA A 228 -4.44 -9.39 -23.74
CA ALA A 228 -3.63 -9.80 -22.60
C ALA A 228 -4.01 -11.21 -22.10
N ILE A 229 -3.00 -12.03 -21.94
CA ILE A 229 -3.10 -13.38 -21.39
C ILE A 229 -2.75 -13.43 -19.89
N LEU A 230 -2.33 -12.31 -19.34
CA LEU A 230 -2.11 -12.12 -17.90
C LEU A 230 -3.12 -11.12 -17.34
N PRO A 231 -3.55 -11.27 -16.08
CA PRO A 231 -4.36 -10.29 -15.41
C PRO A 231 -3.68 -8.94 -15.33
N LEU A 232 -4.42 -7.86 -15.62
CA LEU A 232 -3.97 -6.48 -15.59
C LEU A 232 -4.54 -5.75 -14.36
N PHE A 233 -3.68 -5.11 -13.58
CA PHE A 233 -4.06 -4.37 -12.38
C PHE A 233 -3.79 -2.87 -12.53
N ALA A 234 -4.76 -2.04 -12.13
CA ALA A 234 -4.63 -0.59 -12.12
C ALA A 234 -4.00 -0.11 -10.82
N ASP A 235 -2.93 0.70 -10.88
CA ASP A 235 -2.36 1.44 -9.77
C ASP A 235 -2.55 2.95 -9.96
N GLU A 236 -1.78 3.57 -10.85
CA GLU A 236 -1.85 5.00 -11.13
C GLU A 236 -3.16 5.41 -11.82
N SER A 237 -3.84 4.47 -12.48
CA SER A 237 -5.15 4.69 -13.09
C SER A 237 -6.31 4.63 -12.10
N CYS A 238 -6.10 4.12 -10.87
CA CYS A 238 -7.10 3.99 -9.82
C CYS A 238 -6.61 4.65 -8.52
N VAL A 239 -6.86 5.93 -8.38
CA VAL A 239 -6.40 6.70 -7.21
C VAL A 239 -7.50 7.00 -6.20
N SER A 240 -8.76 6.91 -6.60
CA SER A 240 -9.92 7.26 -5.77
C SER A 240 -11.15 6.42 -6.12
N GLU A 241 -12.21 6.54 -5.31
CA GLU A 241 -13.50 5.88 -5.55
C GLU A 241 -14.07 6.15 -6.96
N LYS A 242 -13.86 7.35 -7.50
CA LYS A 242 -14.37 7.75 -8.84
C LYS A 242 -13.78 6.94 -9.99
N ASP A 243 -12.63 6.33 -9.76
CA ASP A 243 -11.87 5.64 -10.82
C ASP A 243 -12.27 4.17 -10.94
N VAL A 244 -12.86 3.58 -9.89
CA VAL A 244 -13.16 2.13 -9.80
C VAL A 244 -14.02 1.64 -10.96
N ALA A 245 -15.15 2.33 -11.21
CA ALA A 245 -16.07 1.96 -12.29
C ALA A 245 -15.43 2.09 -13.68
N THR A 246 -14.57 3.09 -13.89
CA THR A 246 -13.83 3.23 -15.14
C THR A 246 -12.83 2.09 -15.30
N CYS A 247 -12.05 1.79 -14.25
CA CYS A 247 -11.05 0.71 -14.29
C CYS A 247 -11.66 -0.66 -14.59
N ALA A 248 -12.90 -0.93 -14.19
CA ALA A 248 -13.58 -2.19 -14.47
C ALA A 248 -13.72 -2.49 -15.97
N ASN A 249 -13.65 -1.49 -16.84
CA ASN A 249 -13.71 -1.68 -18.29
C ASN A 249 -12.36 -2.10 -18.91
N TYR A 250 -11.25 -1.85 -18.19
CA TYR A 250 -9.90 -1.95 -18.78
C TYR A 250 -8.95 -2.86 -18.03
N PHE A 251 -9.27 -3.20 -16.77
CA PHE A 251 -8.42 -3.99 -15.90
C PHE A 251 -9.17 -5.21 -15.35
N ASP A 252 -8.45 -6.17 -14.79
CA ASP A 252 -8.98 -7.34 -14.09
C ASP A 252 -9.01 -7.11 -12.59
N GLY A 253 -8.23 -6.14 -12.11
CA GLY A 253 -8.17 -5.75 -10.71
C GLY A 253 -7.66 -4.33 -10.52
N ILE A 254 -7.75 -3.87 -9.29
CA ILE A 254 -7.25 -2.56 -8.86
C ILE A 254 -6.30 -2.71 -7.68
N ASN A 255 -5.28 -1.85 -7.62
CA ASN A 255 -4.39 -1.72 -6.48
C ASN A 255 -4.77 -0.47 -5.67
N ILE A 256 -5.48 -0.67 -4.56
CA ILE A 256 -5.86 0.38 -3.63
C ILE A 256 -4.63 0.72 -2.79
N LYS A 257 -4.26 2.01 -2.73
CA LYS A 257 -3.27 2.52 -1.79
C LYS A 257 -3.93 3.54 -0.88
N LEU A 258 -3.85 3.33 0.43
CA LEU A 258 -4.57 4.14 1.42
C LEU A 258 -4.31 5.64 1.27
N THR A 259 -3.06 6.01 0.99
CA THR A 259 -2.67 7.41 0.79
C THR A 259 -3.24 8.01 -0.50
N LYS A 260 -3.37 7.23 -1.58
CA LYS A 260 -3.99 7.71 -2.83
C LYS A 260 -5.48 7.98 -2.65
N CYS A 261 -6.19 7.04 -2.04
CA CYS A 261 -7.64 7.12 -1.89
C CYS A 261 -8.10 7.95 -0.68
N SER A 262 -7.18 8.56 0.05
CA SER A 262 -7.42 9.41 1.22
C SER A 262 -7.87 8.68 2.50
N GLY A 263 -7.51 7.40 2.66
CA GLY A 263 -7.65 6.73 3.96
C GLY A 263 -8.39 5.40 3.93
N LEU A 264 -8.63 4.86 5.13
CA LEU A 264 -9.32 3.59 5.35
C LEU A 264 -10.81 3.68 4.98
N THR A 265 -11.43 4.81 5.28
CA THR A 265 -12.85 5.06 5.01
C THR A 265 -13.20 4.92 3.52
N PRO A 266 -12.55 5.60 2.57
CA PRO A 266 -12.81 5.38 1.15
C PRO A 266 -12.32 4.03 0.65
N ALA A 267 -11.25 3.46 1.22
CA ALA A 267 -10.78 2.13 0.84
C ALA A 267 -11.85 1.05 1.05
N LEU A 268 -12.61 1.10 2.16
CA LEU A 268 -13.74 0.20 2.40
C LEU A 268 -14.81 0.31 1.31
N ARG A 269 -15.10 1.52 0.85
CA ARG A 269 -16.09 1.76 -0.22
C ARG A 269 -15.57 1.27 -1.57
N MET A 270 -14.28 1.51 -1.89
CA MET A 270 -13.63 1.03 -3.11
C MET A 270 -13.63 -0.50 -3.19
N ILE A 271 -13.31 -1.19 -2.09
CA ILE A 271 -13.36 -2.67 -2.02
C ILE A 271 -14.77 -3.19 -2.33
N LYS A 272 -15.77 -2.57 -1.72
CA LYS A 272 -17.18 -2.95 -1.94
C LYS A 272 -17.61 -2.74 -3.40
N GLU A 273 -17.24 -1.61 -3.99
CA GLU A 273 -17.55 -1.29 -5.39
C GLU A 273 -16.81 -2.21 -6.36
N ALA A 274 -15.51 -2.44 -6.13
CA ALA A 274 -14.71 -3.37 -6.92
C ALA A 274 -15.31 -4.78 -6.93
N GLY A 275 -15.72 -5.27 -5.76
CA GLY A 275 -16.40 -6.58 -5.64
C GLY A 275 -17.72 -6.63 -6.40
N ALA A 276 -18.52 -5.55 -6.37
CA ALA A 276 -19.79 -5.48 -7.13
C ALA A 276 -19.56 -5.45 -8.65
N LEU A 277 -18.41 -4.95 -9.10
CA LEU A 277 -18.02 -4.90 -10.52
C LEU A 277 -17.20 -6.12 -10.97
N GLY A 278 -16.94 -7.08 -10.08
CA GLY A 278 -16.18 -8.29 -10.40
C GLY A 278 -14.67 -8.08 -10.52
N LEU A 279 -14.15 -6.94 -10.07
CA LEU A 279 -12.71 -6.67 -10.03
C LEU A 279 -12.05 -7.43 -8.87
N LYS A 280 -10.85 -7.92 -9.12
CA LYS A 280 -9.94 -8.35 -8.07
C LYS A 280 -9.38 -7.14 -7.30
N VAL A 281 -9.17 -7.33 -6.00
CA VAL A 281 -8.66 -6.26 -5.14
C VAL A 281 -7.27 -6.61 -4.62
N MET A 282 -6.31 -5.77 -4.97
CA MET A 282 -5.00 -5.67 -4.34
C MET A 282 -4.97 -4.45 -3.43
N MET A 283 -4.28 -4.53 -2.31
CA MET A 283 -3.91 -3.36 -1.53
C MET A 283 -2.38 -3.27 -1.47
N GLY A 284 -1.85 -2.15 -1.96
CA GLY A 284 -0.43 -1.90 -2.02
C GLY A 284 0.03 -0.80 -1.07
N SER A 285 1.34 -0.82 -0.79
CA SER A 285 2.01 0.19 0.02
C SER A 285 2.72 1.26 -0.83
N MET A 286 3.06 2.36 -0.17
CA MET A 286 3.98 3.41 -0.64
C MET A 286 5.31 3.35 0.12
N ASN A 287 5.69 2.16 0.60
CA ASN A 287 6.76 1.92 1.55
C ASN A 287 6.47 2.57 2.91
N GLU A 288 5.25 2.37 3.42
CA GLU A 288 4.92 2.71 4.79
C GLU A 288 5.69 1.83 5.78
N SER A 289 5.89 2.37 6.96
CA SER A 289 6.41 1.61 8.09
C SER A 289 5.34 0.65 8.64
N VAL A 290 5.63 0.13 9.80
CA VAL A 290 4.75 -0.80 10.52
C VAL A 290 3.35 -0.22 10.82
N ILE A 291 3.20 1.10 10.92
CA ILE A 291 1.90 1.73 11.19
C ILE A 291 1.02 1.64 9.94
N GLY A 292 1.51 2.13 8.81
CA GLY A 292 0.76 2.05 7.55
C GLY A 292 0.53 0.61 7.10
N SER A 293 1.54 -0.26 7.27
CA SER A 293 1.38 -1.69 6.96
C SER A 293 0.37 -2.38 7.88
N ALA A 294 0.30 -2.00 9.17
CA ALA A 294 -0.73 -2.52 10.06
C ALA A 294 -2.14 -2.07 9.65
N ALA A 295 -2.28 -0.85 9.10
CA ALA A 295 -3.55 -0.41 8.54
C ALA A 295 -3.96 -1.25 7.33
N ILE A 296 -3.04 -1.55 6.41
CA ILE A 296 -3.28 -2.46 5.28
C ILE A 296 -3.67 -3.86 5.78
N ALA A 297 -2.99 -4.38 6.80
CA ALA A 297 -3.26 -5.70 7.35
C ALA A 297 -4.69 -5.86 7.86
N GLN A 298 -5.35 -4.80 8.33
CA GLN A 298 -6.75 -4.88 8.76
C GLN A 298 -7.73 -5.21 7.60
N PHE A 299 -7.32 -5.00 6.35
CA PHE A 299 -8.13 -5.30 5.17
C PHE A 299 -7.90 -6.70 4.60
N LEU A 300 -6.87 -7.43 5.03
CA LEU A 300 -6.49 -8.73 4.45
C LEU A 300 -7.65 -9.71 4.23
N PRO A 301 -8.65 -9.83 5.13
CA PRO A 301 -9.78 -10.72 4.90
C PRO A 301 -10.64 -10.38 3.67
N GLN A 302 -10.51 -9.17 3.14
CA GLN A 302 -11.30 -8.65 2.03
C GLN A 302 -10.53 -8.60 0.71
N LEU A 303 -9.22 -8.91 0.74
CA LEU A 303 -8.32 -8.75 -0.40
C LEU A 303 -8.12 -10.06 -1.16
N ASP A 304 -7.80 -9.96 -2.45
CA ASP A 304 -7.29 -11.06 -3.27
C ASP A 304 -5.76 -11.07 -3.31
N TYR A 305 -5.13 -9.89 -3.25
CA TYR A 305 -3.67 -9.69 -3.30
C TYR A 305 -3.23 -8.62 -2.30
N VAL A 306 -1.98 -8.69 -1.87
CA VAL A 306 -1.40 -7.67 -0.98
C VAL A 306 0.07 -7.45 -1.29
N ASP A 307 0.49 -6.18 -1.21
CA ASP A 307 1.86 -5.68 -1.35
C ASP A 307 2.11 -4.69 -0.20
N MET A 308 2.56 -5.19 0.96
CA MET A 308 2.74 -4.43 2.19
C MET A 308 4.11 -4.68 2.83
N ASP A 309 5.10 -4.87 1.98
CA ASP A 309 6.46 -5.26 2.35
C ASP A 309 7.36 -4.10 2.82
N GLY A 310 6.83 -2.87 2.93
CA GLY A 310 7.59 -1.72 3.40
C GLY A 310 8.47 -2.01 4.64
N PRO A 311 7.94 -2.62 5.71
CA PRO A 311 8.74 -2.98 6.89
C PRO A 311 9.86 -4.01 6.64
N LEU A 312 9.78 -4.76 5.55
CA LEU A 312 10.82 -5.72 5.14
C LEU A 312 11.94 -5.05 4.33
N LEU A 313 11.64 -3.92 3.71
CA LEU A 313 12.57 -3.16 2.87
C LEU A 313 13.35 -2.10 3.66
N MET A 314 12.89 -1.78 4.86
CA MET A 314 13.44 -0.73 5.71
C MET A 314 14.02 -1.29 7.00
N THR A 315 14.99 -0.59 7.57
CA THR A 315 15.48 -0.91 8.91
C THR A 315 14.37 -0.65 9.94
N GLN A 316 14.32 -1.47 10.98
CA GLN A 316 13.30 -1.34 12.02
C GLN A 316 13.35 0.04 12.69
N LEU A 317 12.19 0.61 12.96
CA LEU A 317 12.04 1.78 13.81
C LEU A 317 12.46 1.42 15.24
N ASN A 318 13.46 2.12 15.77
CA ASN A 318 13.84 1.98 17.17
C ASN A 318 12.65 2.39 18.09
N GLY A 319 12.21 1.47 18.95
CA GLY A 319 11.20 1.73 19.96
C GLY A 319 9.76 1.45 19.56
N VAL A 320 9.49 0.84 18.41
CA VAL A 320 8.16 0.39 18.00
C VAL A 320 7.94 -1.05 18.45
N GLY A 321 6.98 -1.25 19.36
CA GLY A 321 6.46 -2.57 19.67
C GLY A 321 5.51 -3.00 18.55
N LEU A 322 5.85 -4.06 17.82
CA LEU A 322 4.98 -4.66 16.82
C LEU A 322 4.18 -5.78 17.45
N ASN A 323 2.88 -5.73 17.27
CA ASN A 323 1.99 -6.82 17.65
C ASN A 323 1.64 -7.73 16.47
N TYR A 324 2.23 -7.51 15.29
CA TYR A 324 2.21 -8.44 14.18
C TYR A 324 3.62 -8.72 13.67
N SER A 325 3.84 -9.90 13.14
CA SER A 325 5.09 -10.28 12.46
C SER A 325 4.77 -10.86 11.09
N PHE A 326 5.63 -10.58 10.12
CA PHE A 326 5.65 -11.38 8.90
C PHE A 326 6.19 -12.76 9.24
N ASN A 327 5.48 -13.80 8.83
CA ASN A 327 6.02 -15.14 8.89
C ASN A 327 7.01 -15.32 7.73
N ASN A 328 8.30 -15.16 8.02
CA ASN A 328 9.37 -15.22 7.03
C ASN A 328 9.47 -16.58 6.28
N GLN A 329 8.78 -17.63 6.74
CA GLN A 329 8.80 -18.93 6.04
C GLN A 329 7.75 -19.02 4.93
N ASN A 330 6.62 -18.31 5.03
CA ASN A 330 5.53 -18.44 4.11
C ASN A 330 4.89 -17.10 3.66
N GLY A 331 5.44 -15.95 4.07
CA GLY A 331 4.91 -14.62 3.72
C GLY A 331 3.50 -14.31 4.25
N MET A 332 2.94 -15.19 5.08
CA MET A 332 1.64 -14.96 5.71
C MET A 332 1.79 -13.95 6.85
N ILE A 333 0.77 -13.14 7.02
CA ILE A 333 0.67 -12.19 8.12
C ILE A 333 -0.26 -12.77 9.17
N GLU A 334 0.18 -12.77 10.43
CA GLU A 334 -0.64 -13.25 11.54
C GLU A 334 -1.78 -12.28 11.84
N PRO A 335 -2.94 -12.78 12.30
CA PRO A 335 -4.08 -11.95 12.63
C PRO A 335 -3.75 -10.89 13.67
N LEU A 336 -4.12 -9.64 13.41
CA LEU A 336 -4.00 -8.53 14.35
C LEU A 336 -5.19 -8.54 15.30
N MET A 337 -5.03 -9.18 16.46
CA MET A 337 -6.09 -9.34 17.46
C MET A 337 -6.13 -8.22 18.51
N HIS A 338 -5.20 -7.27 18.44
CA HIS A 338 -5.17 -6.12 19.35
C HIS A 338 -6.08 -4.99 18.85
N PRO A 339 -6.63 -4.15 19.76
CA PRO A 339 -7.49 -3.03 19.39
C PRO A 339 -6.87 -2.08 18.37
N GLY A 340 -7.71 -1.44 17.56
CA GLY A 340 -7.29 -0.49 16.53
C GLY A 340 -6.48 -1.17 15.42
N LEU A 341 -5.36 -0.57 15.08
CA LEU A 341 -4.39 -1.12 14.11
C LEU A 341 -3.56 -2.28 14.69
N GLY A 342 -3.60 -2.47 16.00
CA GLY A 342 -2.82 -3.52 16.68
C GLY A 342 -1.35 -3.16 16.88
N VAL A 343 -0.97 -1.89 16.72
CA VAL A 343 0.41 -1.43 16.94
C VAL A 343 0.57 -0.75 18.29
N ALA A 344 1.67 -1.03 18.99
CA ALA A 344 2.12 -0.26 20.16
C ALA A 344 3.29 0.62 19.71
N PHE A 345 3.10 1.92 19.78
CA PHE A 345 4.11 2.89 19.38
C PHE A 345 4.67 3.62 20.60
N ARG A 346 6.01 3.65 20.72
CA ARG A 346 6.69 4.44 21.72
C ARG A 346 7.07 5.79 21.11
N MET A 347 6.54 6.85 21.68
CA MET A 347 6.82 8.21 21.17
C MET A 347 8.29 8.56 21.33
N PRO A 348 8.88 9.33 20.38
CA PRO A 348 10.24 9.84 20.52
C PRO A 348 10.45 10.72 21.76
N PHE A 349 9.36 11.17 22.39
CA PHE A 349 9.33 12.09 23.54
C PHE A 349 8.93 11.43 24.85
N ASP A 350 8.49 10.15 24.84
CA ASP A 350 8.17 9.39 26.05
C ASP A 350 9.50 8.96 26.70
N LYS A 351 9.79 9.52 27.89
CA LYS A 351 10.96 9.17 28.70
C LYS A 351 10.76 7.87 29.46
#